data_7fddc8c1fe824dfaa49c9a69b0fa971e
#
_entry.id   7fddc8c1fe824dfaa49c9a69b0fa971e
#
_cell.length_a   1.000
_cell.length_b   1.000
_cell.length_c   1.000
_cell.angle_alpha   90.00
_cell.angle_beta   90.00
_cell.angle_gamma   90.00
#
_symmetry.space_group_name_H-M   'P 1'
#
loop_
_entity.id
_entity.type
_entity.pdbx_description
1 polymer ?
#
loop_
_entity_poly.entity_id
_entity_poly.type
_entity_poly.pdbx_seq_one_letter_code
_entity_poly.pdbx_strand_id
1 'polypeptide(L)'
;MEPELKSLRIDRSKKRSSEPSRGVGGWIFGGIALIVLFAGGFYAYGMLTKATDVDVVRIHAVSASDATRAGDVILNATGYIVAAHTIELGSKVMGKVSWIGVDKGDKVAQGQELVRLEDDEYRAQVEQAKGGLANLEASLARATNGSRPEEIAKAKADLDNARASEQNAKVTLDRTKTLVDEKVMSRQNLDDAQAKFDGAASQVLSFQRTYDLVKLGPRKEDIDGARGLVEQAKGQLALAETQLADTIIRAPVSGTILERNVELGEFVTTGMAGDKGAKGYVVSLADLNDLKVELDINQNDFAKLSPTQKGIVTTDAFPDRKYDGIIDEVSPEANRQKATVQVKVKILHADQYLRPEMNASVAFLSDAKPASKTDAAAKPSIVVPSSAVHSGSVFVIADGRAVGRTVKTGATSPLSGGRQGVVISDGLIGGEDLIVNPPADLKDGDRVKQK
;
A
#
# COMPACT_ATOMS: atom_id res chain seq x y z
N MET A 1 44.67 44.19 34.81
CA MET A 1 45.87 44.24 35.67
C MET A 1 47.05 43.76 34.88
N GLU A 2 47.76 44.69 34.32
CA GLU A 2 49.19 44.58 34.02
C GLU A 2 49.97 44.36 35.33
N PRO A 3 51.26 44.16 35.39
CA PRO A 3 52.34 44.28 34.38
C PRO A 3 53.41 43.16 34.52
N GLU A 4 54.41 43.22 33.89
CA GLU A 4 55.75 43.81 33.75
C GLU A 4 56.76 42.75 33.31
N LEU A 5 57.54 42.98 32.40
CA LEU A 5 58.69 43.78 32.09
C LEU A 5 60.00 42.96 32.04
N LYS A 6 60.67 43.20 30.98
CA LYS A 6 62.06 43.64 30.84
C LYS A 6 63.22 42.66 31.03
N SER A 7 63.89 42.53 29.93
CA SER A 7 65.30 42.87 29.72
C SER A 7 66.34 41.82 30.08
N LEU A 8 67.14 41.52 29.13
CA LEU A 8 68.62 41.84 29.30
C LEU A 8 69.34 41.65 27.97
N ARG A 9 70.00 42.71 27.65
CA ARG A 9 70.90 42.97 26.57
C ARG A 9 72.31 42.90 27.18
N ILE A 10 73.30 42.24 26.57
CA ILE A 10 74.77 42.44 26.77
C ILE A 10 75.46 42.00 25.46
N ASP A 11 76.00 42.74 24.82
CA ASP A 11 77.10 43.67 24.59
C ASP A 11 78.45 42.97 24.18
N ARG A 12 78.92 43.46 23.15
CA ARG A 12 80.17 43.63 22.43
C ARG A 12 81.54 43.14 23.01
N SER A 13 82.28 42.67 22.02
CA SER A 13 83.68 42.99 21.74
C SER A 13 84.78 42.22 22.47
N LYS A 14 85.64 41.60 21.72
CA LYS A 14 87.07 41.97 21.63
C LYS A 14 87.76 41.31 20.46
N LYS A 15 88.43 42.22 19.71
CA LYS A 15 89.48 42.00 18.74
C LYS A 15 90.75 41.47 19.40
N ARG A 16 91.43 40.54 18.76
CA ARG A 16 92.87 40.58 18.70
C ARG A 16 93.42 39.87 17.49
N SER A 17 94.33 40.58 16.85
CA SER A 17 95.21 40.32 15.69
C SER A 17 96.34 39.36 16.00
N SER A 18 96.76 38.62 15.01
CA SER A 18 98.16 38.60 14.54
C SER A 18 98.42 37.53 13.47
N GLU A 19 98.91 37.86 12.54
CA GLU A 19 99.80 37.70 11.36
C GLU A 19 100.47 36.30 11.16
N PRO A 20 101.17 36.11 10.03
CA PRO A 20 100.89 35.07 9.05
C PRO A 20 102.01 34.00 8.97
N SER A 21 101.69 32.81 8.40
CA SER A 21 102.79 31.96 7.90
C SER A 21 102.40 31.28 6.58
N ARG A 22 103.31 31.30 5.70
CA ARG A 22 103.41 30.88 4.32
C ARG A 22 103.11 29.40 4.09
N GLY A 23 102.45 29.13 2.98
CA GLY A 23 102.71 27.93 2.20
C GLY A 23 101.61 26.91 2.06
N VAL A 24 100.45 27.22 1.43
CA VAL A 24 99.53 26.17 0.90
C VAL A 24 98.79 26.69 -0.36
N GLY A 25 99.52 27.30 -1.27
CA GLY A 25 98.88 27.75 -2.54
C GLY A 25 98.59 26.66 -3.55
N GLY A 26 99.14 25.46 -3.37
CA GLY A 26 98.94 24.38 -4.34
C GLY A 26 97.72 23.45 -4.05
N TRP A 27 97.31 23.35 -2.79
CA TRP A 27 96.18 22.46 -2.39
C TRP A 27 94.81 23.12 -2.52
N ILE A 28 94.77 24.42 -2.51
CA ILE A 28 93.50 25.18 -2.65
C ILE A 28 93.01 25.12 -4.12
N PHE A 29 93.94 25.19 -5.12
CA PHE A 29 93.55 25.07 -6.54
C PHE A 29 93.05 23.66 -6.88
N GLY A 30 93.60 22.59 -6.31
CA GLY A 30 93.13 21.21 -6.47
C GLY A 30 91.80 20.98 -5.83
N GLY A 31 91.57 21.58 -4.63
CA GLY A 31 90.29 21.48 -3.93
C GLY A 31 89.13 22.20 -4.64
N ILE A 32 89.39 23.38 -5.19
CA ILE A 32 88.42 24.15 -5.97
C ILE A 32 88.03 23.43 -7.28
N ALA A 33 89.05 22.84 -7.98
CA ALA A 33 88.72 22.04 -9.17
C ALA A 33 87.91 20.83 -8.90
N LEU A 34 88.11 20.17 -7.75
CA LEU A 34 87.31 19.00 -7.33
C LEU A 34 85.89 19.37 -6.88
N ILE A 35 85.75 20.53 -6.22
CA ILE A 35 84.45 21.10 -5.83
C ILE A 35 83.62 21.50 -7.06
N VAL A 36 84.26 22.12 -8.07
CA VAL A 36 83.63 22.52 -9.33
C VAL A 36 83.19 21.30 -10.14
N LEU A 37 84.03 20.24 -10.17
CA LEU A 37 83.66 18.97 -10.80
C LEU A 37 82.50 18.27 -10.04
N PHE A 38 82.54 18.30 -8.69
CA PHE A 38 81.43 17.69 -7.87
C PHE A 38 80.21 18.54 -7.95
N ALA A 39 80.29 19.89 -7.94
CA ALA A 39 79.18 20.79 -8.10
C ALA A 39 78.57 20.69 -9.52
N GLY A 40 79.41 20.61 -10.54
CA GLY A 40 78.94 20.37 -11.92
C GLY A 40 78.31 19.02 -12.12
N GLY A 41 78.88 17.94 -11.50
CA GLY A 41 78.30 16.61 -11.51
C GLY A 41 76.95 16.55 -10.73
N PHE A 42 76.88 17.23 -9.58
CA PHE A 42 75.69 17.31 -8.79
C PHE A 42 74.57 18.14 -9.49
N TYR A 43 74.95 19.23 -10.17
CA TYR A 43 74.03 20.04 -10.97
C TYR A 43 73.55 19.27 -12.21
N ALA A 44 74.41 18.54 -12.90
CA ALA A 44 74.07 17.68 -14.02
C ALA A 44 73.17 16.47 -13.54
N TYR A 45 73.49 15.88 -12.38
CA TYR A 45 72.70 14.83 -11.78
C TYR A 45 71.34 15.37 -11.35
N GLY A 46 71.17 16.57 -10.76
CA GLY A 46 69.95 17.23 -10.42
C GLY A 46 69.07 17.61 -11.63
N MET A 47 69.73 17.89 -12.78
CA MET A 47 69.01 18.20 -14.02
C MET A 47 68.47 16.94 -14.71
N LEU A 48 69.19 15.81 -14.57
CA LEU A 48 68.80 14.49 -15.09
C LEU A 48 67.77 13.74 -14.18
N THR A 49 67.54 14.21 -12.93
CA THR A 49 66.69 13.58 -11.98
C THR A 49 65.39 14.40 -11.67
N LYS A 50 65.14 15.51 -12.37
CA LYS A 50 63.90 16.26 -12.19
C LYS A 50 62.71 15.40 -12.65
N ALA A 51 61.90 14.91 -11.69
CA ALA A 51 60.62 14.31 -11.99
C ALA A 51 59.58 15.41 -12.29
N THR A 52 58.88 15.29 -13.39
CA THR A 52 57.82 16.21 -13.78
C THR A 52 56.54 15.89 -12.98
N ASP A 53 55.99 16.88 -12.31
CA ASP A 53 54.73 16.72 -11.59
C ASP A 53 53.56 16.59 -12.59
N VAL A 54 52.77 15.54 -12.48
CA VAL A 54 51.65 15.25 -13.39
C VAL A 54 50.37 14.91 -12.62
N ASP A 55 49.23 15.34 -13.15
CA ASP A 55 47.93 14.97 -12.63
C ASP A 55 47.58 13.56 -13.14
N VAL A 56 47.13 12.68 -12.25
CA VAL A 56 46.91 11.27 -12.56
C VAL A 56 45.47 10.90 -12.26
N VAL A 57 44.85 10.12 -13.14
CA VAL A 57 43.54 9.53 -12.94
C VAL A 57 43.65 8.02 -13.13
N ARG A 58 43.21 7.27 -12.12
CA ARG A 58 43.16 5.81 -12.18
C ARG A 58 41.99 5.37 -13.04
N ILE A 59 42.28 4.64 -14.10
CA ILE A 59 41.26 4.16 -15.01
C ILE A 59 40.68 2.85 -14.53
N HIS A 60 39.34 2.81 -14.45
CA HIS A 60 38.61 1.59 -14.18
C HIS A 60 38.03 1.06 -15.49
N ALA A 61 38.20 -0.24 -15.75
CA ALA A 61 37.53 -0.88 -16.86
C ALA A 61 36.01 -0.96 -16.51
N VAL A 62 35.22 -0.29 -17.31
CA VAL A 62 33.76 -0.45 -17.23
C VAL A 62 33.44 -1.75 -17.94
N SER A 63 33.02 -2.77 -17.17
CA SER A 63 32.56 -4.05 -17.74
C SER A 63 31.37 -3.79 -18.65
N ALA A 64 31.34 -4.39 -19.82
CA ALA A 64 30.21 -4.28 -20.76
C ALA A 64 28.85 -4.69 -20.13
N SER A 65 28.87 -5.42 -19.02
CA SER A 65 27.68 -5.75 -18.23
C SER A 65 27.06 -4.54 -17.50
N ASP A 66 27.85 -3.52 -17.15
CA ASP A 66 27.30 -2.31 -16.50
C ASP A 66 26.84 -1.27 -17.52
N ALA A 67 27.46 -1.23 -18.71
CA ALA A 67 27.01 -0.39 -19.82
C ALA A 67 25.70 -0.90 -20.46
N THR A 68 25.42 -2.22 -20.34
CA THR A 68 24.21 -2.86 -20.90
C THR A 68 23.03 -2.79 -19.94
N ARG A 69 23.25 -2.48 -18.66
CA ARG A 69 22.19 -2.26 -17.64
C ARG A 69 21.77 -0.80 -17.51
N ALA A 70 22.59 0.13 -17.89
CA ALA A 70 22.19 1.53 -18.05
C ALA A 70 21.61 1.69 -19.46
N GLY A 71 20.37 1.29 -19.67
CA GLY A 71 19.60 1.79 -20.81
C GLY A 71 19.65 3.32 -20.77
N ASP A 72 19.76 3.99 -21.92
CA ASP A 72 19.74 5.45 -21.95
C ASP A 72 18.53 5.95 -21.17
N VAL A 73 18.77 6.78 -20.15
CA VAL A 73 17.68 7.38 -19.36
C VAL A 73 16.98 8.40 -20.24
N ILE A 74 15.71 8.15 -20.56
CA ILE A 74 14.90 9.04 -21.40
C ILE A 74 14.36 10.20 -20.57
N LEU A 75 13.95 9.91 -19.34
CA LEU A 75 13.29 10.85 -18.45
C LEU A 75 13.56 10.50 -17.00
N ASN A 76 13.86 11.51 -16.19
CA ASN A 76 13.82 11.42 -14.73
C ASN A 76 12.61 12.17 -14.21
N ALA A 77 11.80 11.50 -13.39
CA ALA A 77 10.67 12.11 -12.73
C ALA A 77 10.73 11.84 -11.22
N THR A 78 10.29 12.81 -10.44
CA THR A 78 10.23 12.71 -8.97
C THR A 78 8.79 12.64 -8.50
N GLY A 79 8.55 11.94 -7.42
CA GLY A 79 7.23 11.79 -6.81
C GLY A 79 7.31 11.14 -5.45
N TYR A 80 6.22 10.50 -5.05
CA TYR A 80 6.07 9.88 -3.74
C TYR A 80 5.73 8.40 -3.87
N ILE A 81 6.22 7.60 -2.93
CA ILE A 81 5.79 6.21 -2.78
C ILE A 81 4.41 6.22 -2.16
N VAL A 82 3.47 5.50 -2.77
CA VAL A 82 2.13 5.28 -2.25
C VAL A 82 1.84 3.79 -2.17
N ALA A 83 0.99 3.38 -1.25
CA ALA A 83 0.47 2.02 -1.29
C ALA A 83 -0.48 1.89 -2.49
N ALA A 84 -0.43 0.75 -3.20
CA ALA A 84 -1.29 0.52 -4.37
C ALA A 84 -2.78 0.64 -4.00
N HIS A 85 -3.13 0.17 -2.79
CA HIS A 85 -4.47 0.23 -2.24
C HIS A 85 -4.41 0.66 -0.77
N THR A 86 -5.02 1.79 -0.47
CA THR A 86 -5.25 2.26 0.90
C THR A 86 -6.72 2.13 1.21
N ILE A 87 -7.05 1.48 2.31
CA ILE A 87 -8.43 1.28 2.76
C ILE A 87 -8.64 2.07 4.04
N GLU A 88 -9.51 3.04 3.98
CA GLU A 88 -9.97 3.81 5.14
C GLU A 88 -11.20 3.13 5.73
N LEU A 89 -11.07 2.61 6.95
CA LEU A 89 -12.11 1.89 7.66
C LEU A 89 -12.88 2.87 8.54
N GLY A 90 -14.11 3.16 8.16
CA GLY A 90 -15.06 3.89 8.97
C GLY A 90 -15.95 2.96 9.81
N SER A 91 -16.72 3.53 10.73
CA SER A 91 -17.79 2.80 11.44
C SER A 91 -19.10 2.88 10.66
N LYS A 92 -19.85 1.78 10.62
CA LYS A 92 -21.21 1.73 10.07
C LYS A 92 -22.27 2.09 11.09
N VAL A 93 -21.90 2.06 12.37
CA VAL A 93 -22.78 2.40 13.50
C VAL A 93 -22.13 3.45 14.38
N MET A 94 -22.91 4.21 15.11
CA MET A 94 -22.43 5.22 16.05
C MET A 94 -22.15 4.56 17.41
N GLY A 95 -21.11 5.03 18.08
CA GLY A 95 -20.82 4.54 19.43
C GLY A 95 -19.52 5.09 19.97
N LYS A 96 -19.30 4.88 21.26
CA LYS A 96 -18.08 5.22 21.94
C LYS A 96 -17.09 4.06 21.84
N VAL A 97 -15.81 4.37 21.59
CA VAL A 97 -14.75 3.37 21.52
C VAL A 97 -14.52 2.75 22.89
N SER A 98 -14.77 1.45 23.02
CA SER A 98 -14.56 0.68 24.26
C SER A 98 -13.24 -0.07 24.29
N TRP A 99 -12.69 -0.41 23.12
CA TRP A 99 -11.44 -1.13 23.03
C TRP A 99 -10.76 -0.90 21.68
N ILE A 100 -9.42 -0.85 21.71
CA ILE A 100 -8.55 -0.73 20.53
C ILE A 100 -7.50 -1.82 20.63
N GLY A 101 -7.37 -2.63 19.58
CA GLY A 101 -6.45 -3.79 19.52
C GLY A 101 -5.26 -3.59 18.61
N VAL A 102 -5.09 -2.39 18.03
CA VAL A 102 -4.02 -2.11 17.04
C VAL A 102 -3.48 -0.70 17.21
N ASP A 103 -2.20 -0.55 16.88
CA ASP A 103 -1.53 0.73 16.78
C ASP A 103 -0.93 0.95 15.39
N LYS A 104 -0.50 2.19 15.13
CA LYS A 104 0.17 2.55 13.88
C LYS A 104 1.42 1.70 13.65
N GLY A 105 1.49 1.04 12.50
CA GLY A 105 2.59 0.16 12.11
C GLY A 105 2.34 -1.32 12.36
N ASP A 106 1.27 -1.70 13.05
CA ASP A 106 0.94 -3.10 13.30
C ASP A 106 0.50 -3.83 12.04
N LYS A 107 0.92 -5.07 11.91
CA LYS A 107 0.46 -5.98 10.86
C LYS A 107 -0.79 -6.71 11.33
N VAL A 108 -1.80 -6.70 10.50
CA VAL A 108 -3.11 -7.32 10.79
C VAL A 108 -3.49 -8.34 9.72
N ALA A 109 -4.18 -9.38 10.16
CA ALA A 109 -4.76 -10.39 9.28
C ALA A 109 -6.22 -10.04 8.91
N GLN A 110 -6.68 -10.53 7.76
CA GLN A 110 -8.09 -10.41 7.38
C GLN A 110 -9.02 -10.96 8.47
N GLY A 111 -10.07 -10.21 8.81
CA GLY A 111 -11.06 -10.57 9.84
C GLY A 111 -10.63 -10.24 11.27
N GLN A 112 -9.38 -9.80 11.50
CA GLN A 112 -8.89 -9.40 12.82
C GLN A 112 -9.67 -8.21 13.35
N GLU A 113 -10.03 -8.25 14.64
CA GLU A 113 -10.65 -7.10 15.34
C GLU A 113 -9.63 -5.98 15.49
N LEU A 114 -10.03 -4.77 15.07
CA LEU A 114 -9.20 -3.59 15.17
C LEU A 114 -9.68 -2.66 16.29
N VAL A 115 -10.98 -2.37 16.29
CA VAL A 115 -11.63 -1.46 17.24
C VAL A 115 -13.00 -2.02 17.60
N ARG A 116 -13.39 -1.88 18.86
CA ARG A 116 -14.73 -2.24 19.35
C ARG A 116 -15.40 -1.01 19.95
N LEU A 117 -16.65 -0.81 19.59
CA LEU A 117 -17.50 0.20 20.18
C LEU A 117 -18.26 -0.37 21.39
N GLU A 118 -18.79 0.49 22.24
CA GLU A 118 -19.75 0.13 23.28
C GLU A 118 -20.99 -0.48 22.60
N ASP A 119 -21.40 -1.68 22.99
CA ASP A 119 -22.41 -2.49 22.31
C ASP A 119 -23.67 -2.73 23.14
N ASP A 120 -23.74 -2.19 24.37
CA ASP A 120 -24.84 -2.45 25.31
C ASP A 120 -26.21 -2.07 24.73
N GLU A 121 -26.32 -0.94 24.04
CA GLU A 121 -27.55 -0.48 23.41
C GLU A 121 -27.98 -1.43 22.26
N TYR A 122 -27.03 -1.84 21.43
CA TYR A 122 -27.27 -2.76 20.31
C TYR A 122 -27.66 -4.15 20.77
N ARG A 123 -27.06 -4.64 21.87
CA ARG A 123 -27.48 -5.88 22.52
C ARG A 123 -28.90 -5.79 23.05
N ALA A 124 -29.27 -4.68 23.68
CA ALA A 124 -30.66 -4.48 24.14
C ALA A 124 -31.66 -4.46 22.97
N GLN A 125 -31.28 -3.84 21.82
CA GLN A 125 -32.11 -3.84 20.62
C GLN A 125 -32.30 -5.26 20.04
N VAL A 126 -31.26 -6.08 20.02
CA VAL A 126 -31.33 -7.48 19.61
C VAL A 126 -32.28 -8.27 20.53
N GLU A 127 -32.18 -8.12 21.85
CA GLU A 127 -33.05 -8.80 22.79
C GLU A 127 -34.51 -8.33 22.66
N GLN A 128 -34.73 -7.04 22.42
CA GLN A 128 -36.10 -6.51 22.13
C GLN A 128 -36.66 -7.12 20.84
N ALA A 129 -35.90 -7.20 19.77
CA ALA A 129 -36.32 -7.78 18.50
C ALA A 129 -36.62 -9.29 18.63
N LYS A 130 -35.79 -10.05 19.39
CA LYS A 130 -36.02 -11.45 19.72
C LYS A 130 -37.33 -11.64 20.49
N GLY A 131 -37.57 -10.80 21.48
CA GLY A 131 -38.85 -10.83 22.23
C GLY A 131 -40.07 -10.57 21.35
N GLY A 132 -39.94 -9.59 20.43
CA GLY A 132 -40.94 -9.29 19.42
C GLY A 132 -41.24 -10.47 18.48
N LEU A 133 -40.18 -11.10 17.96
CA LEU A 133 -40.30 -12.31 17.12
C LEU A 133 -41.01 -13.45 17.87
N ALA A 134 -40.54 -13.76 19.07
CA ALA A 134 -41.14 -14.85 19.88
C ALA A 134 -42.64 -14.63 20.13
N ASN A 135 -43.07 -13.39 20.37
CA ASN A 135 -44.49 -13.06 20.53
C ASN A 135 -45.30 -13.32 19.25
N LEU A 136 -44.78 -12.92 18.10
CA LEU A 136 -45.43 -13.13 16.80
C LEU A 136 -45.41 -14.61 16.38
N GLU A 137 -44.38 -15.36 16.67
CA GLU A 137 -44.33 -16.82 16.48
C GLU A 137 -45.36 -17.54 17.33
N ALA A 138 -45.51 -17.13 18.61
CA ALA A 138 -46.57 -17.67 19.47
C ALA A 138 -47.97 -17.32 18.94
N SER A 139 -48.14 -16.14 18.34
CA SER A 139 -49.39 -15.74 17.70
C SER A 139 -49.67 -16.57 16.43
N LEU A 140 -48.69 -16.78 15.58
CA LEU A 140 -48.80 -17.66 14.41
C LEU A 140 -49.12 -19.09 14.83
N ALA A 141 -48.46 -19.62 15.86
CA ALA A 141 -48.73 -20.95 16.40
C ALA A 141 -50.17 -21.08 16.88
N ARG A 142 -50.69 -20.06 17.57
CA ARG A 142 -52.13 -20.04 17.97
C ARG A 142 -53.06 -20.07 16.76
N ALA A 143 -52.77 -19.24 15.74
CA ALA A 143 -53.57 -19.21 14.51
C ALA A 143 -53.49 -20.55 13.76
N THR A 144 -52.32 -21.16 13.67
CA THR A 144 -52.12 -22.43 12.96
C THR A 144 -52.75 -23.61 13.70
N ASN A 145 -52.71 -23.64 15.04
CA ASN A 145 -53.33 -24.70 15.85
C ASN A 145 -54.87 -24.64 15.81
N GLY A 146 -55.44 -23.49 15.48
CA GLY A 146 -56.89 -23.32 15.36
C GLY A 146 -57.67 -23.41 16.69
N SER A 147 -58.91 -23.85 16.63
CA SER A 147 -59.77 -23.99 17.80
C SER A 147 -59.30 -25.11 18.74
N ARG A 148 -59.41 -24.88 20.02
CA ARG A 148 -59.04 -25.88 21.03
C ARG A 148 -59.89 -27.13 20.94
N PRO A 149 -59.38 -28.33 21.24
CA PRO A 149 -60.13 -29.56 21.25
C PRO A 149 -61.44 -29.51 22.12
N GLU A 150 -61.34 -28.73 23.22
CA GLU A 150 -62.47 -28.54 24.16
C GLU A 150 -63.58 -27.68 23.52
N GLU A 151 -63.25 -26.69 22.71
CA GLU A 151 -64.19 -25.84 21.97
C GLU A 151 -64.94 -26.66 20.90
N ILE A 152 -64.14 -27.48 20.15
CA ILE A 152 -64.75 -28.41 19.17
C ILE A 152 -65.67 -29.44 19.84
N ALA A 153 -65.23 -30.00 20.98
CA ALA A 153 -66.08 -30.96 21.75
C ALA A 153 -67.37 -30.33 22.27
N LYS A 154 -67.32 -29.07 22.75
CA LYS A 154 -68.49 -28.31 23.17
C LYS A 154 -69.49 -28.10 22.02
N ALA A 155 -68.95 -27.55 20.87
CA ALA A 155 -69.83 -27.32 19.70
C ALA A 155 -70.44 -28.60 19.18
N LYS A 156 -69.73 -29.73 19.27
CA LYS A 156 -70.28 -31.06 18.94
C LYS A 156 -71.35 -31.47 19.89
N ALA A 157 -71.22 -31.32 21.21
CA ALA A 157 -72.19 -31.65 22.20
C ALA A 157 -73.49 -30.84 22.02
N ASP A 158 -73.36 -29.53 21.73
CA ASP A 158 -74.50 -28.66 21.44
C ASP A 158 -75.31 -29.15 20.20
N LEU A 159 -74.56 -29.56 19.12
CA LEU A 159 -75.17 -30.16 17.93
C LEU A 159 -75.86 -31.49 18.26
N ASP A 160 -75.26 -32.38 19.03
CA ASP A 160 -75.81 -33.67 19.39
C ASP A 160 -77.08 -33.50 20.25
N ASN A 161 -77.15 -32.52 21.15
CA ASN A 161 -78.33 -32.14 21.90
C ASN A 161 -79.46 -31.64 20.98
N ALA A 162 -79.13 -30.78 19.99
CA ALA A 162 -80.12 -30.31 19.00
C ALA A 162 -80.67 -31.46 18.16
N ARG A 163 -79.84 -32.41 17.74
CA ARG A 163 -80.27 -33.63 17.02
C ARG A 163 -81.20 -34.49 17.84
N ALA A 164 -80.89 -34.66 19.11
CA ALA A 164 -81.78 -35.40 20.02
C ALA A 164 -83.14 -34.73 20.14
N SER A 165 -83.18 -33.38 20.21
CA SER A 165 -84.47 -32.62 20.25
C SER A 165 -85.26 -32.74 18.93
N GLU A 166 -84.58 -32.66 17.78
CA GLU A 166 -85.18 -32.89 16.46
C GLU A 166 -85.81 -34.30 16.37
N GLN A 167 -85.05 -35.32 16.79
CA GLN A 167 -85.55 -36.69 16.79
C GLN A 167 -86.77 -36.84 17.64
N ASN A 168 -86.84 -36.25 18.86
CA ASN A 168 -88.00 -36.23 19.71
C ASN A 168 -89.19 -35.54 19.04
N ALA A 169 -89.01 -34.39 18.44
CA ALA A 169 -90.02 -33.66 17.69
C ALA A 169 -90.55 -34.46 16.50
N LYS A 170 -89.65 -35.15 15.77
CA LYS A 170 -90.04 -36.06 14.68
C LYS A 170 -90.90 -37.21 15.12
N VAL A 171 -90.50 -37.92 16.18
CA VAL A 171 -91.29 -39.01 16.73
C VAL A 171 -92.67 -38.52 17.18
N THR A 172 -92.73 -37.30 17.76
CA THR A 172 -94.04 -36.70 18.18
C THR A 172 -94.85 -36.33 16.95
N LEU A 173 -94.28 -35.76 15.91
CA LEU A 173 -94.93 -35.44 14.64
C LEU A 173 -95.53 -36.70 13.99
N ASP A 174 -94.66 -37.76 13.82
CA ASP A 174 -95.10 -39.01 13.21
C ASP A 174 -96.29 -39.66 13.97
N ARG A 175 -96.23 -39.66 15.31
CA ARG A 175 -97.31 -40.14 16.17
C ARG A 175 -98.55 -39.29 16.00
N THR A 176 -98.46 -37.97 16.04
CA THR A 176 -99.52 -37.03 15.87
C THR A 176 -100.22 -37.19 14.51
N LYS A 177 -99.43 -37.36 13.45
CA LYS A 177 -99.89 -37.59 12.08
C LYS A 177 -100.79 -38.87 12.02
N THR A 178 -100.30 -39.98 12.58
CA THR A 178 -101.10 -41.25 12.67
C THR A 178 -102.43 -41.04 13.40
N LEU A 179 -102.42 -40.35 14.56
CA LEU A 179 -103.63 -40.09 15.34
C LEU A 179 -104.59 -39.12 14.65
N VAL A 180 -104.11 -38.17 13.82
CA VAL A 180 -104.98 -37.33 13.03
C VAL A 180 -105.59 -38.10 11.86
N ASP A 181 -104.85 -39.00 11.22
CA ASP A 181 -105.36 -39.89 10.17
C ASP A 181 -106.43 -40.83 10.70
N GLU A 182 -106.27 -41.30 11.96
CA GLU A 182 -107.26 -42.11 12.70
C GLU A 182 -108.43 -41.25 13.25
N LYS A 183 -108.48 -39.91 13.02
CA LYS A 183 -109.46 -38.92 13.48
C LYS A 183 -109.59 -38.82 15.02
N VAL A 184 -108.53 -39.13 15.74
CA VAL A 184 -108.42 -39.02 17.19
C VAL A 184 -107.94 -37.63 17.64
N MET A 185 -107.15 -36.94 16.79
CA MET A 185 -106.58 -35.59 17.05
C MET A 185 -107.03 -34.58 15.99
N SER A 186 -106.91 -33.27 16.32
CA SER A 186 -107.28 -32.18 15.42
C SER A 186 -106.10 -31.87 14.45
N ARG A 187 -106.41 -31.28 13.28
CA ARG A 187 -105.37 -30.76 12.33
C ARG A 187 -104.48 -29.72 12.97
N GLN A 188 -104.98 -28.87 13.85
CA GLN A 188 -104.23 -27.90 14.61
C GLN A 188 -103.09 -28.56 15.38
N ASN A 189 -103.33 -29.72 16.02
CA ASN A 189 -102.31 -30.46 16.74
C ASN A 189 -101.20 -30.98 15.78
N LEU A 190 -101.51 -31.31 14.54
CA LEU A 190 -100.61 -31.72 13.52
C LEU A 190 -99.70 -30.49 13.07
N ASP A 191 -100.39 -29.36 12.82
CA ASP A 191 -99.69 -28.11 12.43
C ASP A 191 -98.70 -27.64 13.54
N ASP A 192 -99.11 -27.74 14.81
CA ASP A 192 -98.31 -27.46 15.98
C ASP A 192 -97.10 -28.43 16.10
N ALA A 193 -97.28 -29.70 15.84
CA ALA A 193 -96.23 -30.70 15.86
C ALA A 193 -95.26 -30.52 14.70
N GLN A 194 -95.77 -30.16 13.51
CA GLN A 194 -95.01 -29.83 12.34
C GLN A 194 -94.16 -28.59 12.63
N ALA A 195 -94.72 -27.51 13.15
CA ALA A 195 -94.00 -26.29 13.49
C ALA A 195 -92.88 -26.55 14.51
N LYS A 196 -93.13 -27.42 15.50
CA LYS A 196 -92.09 -27.85 16.47
C LYS A 196 -90.93 -28.60 15.80
N PHE A 197 -91.26 -29.53 14.88
CA PHE A 197 -90.26 -30.28 14.14
C PHE A 197 -89.44 -29.34 13.26
N ASP A 198 -90.05 -28.44 12.48
CA ASP A 198 -89.38 -27.49 11.59
C ASP A 198 -88.48 -26.53 12.40
N GLY A 199 -88.92 -26.10 13.59
CA GLY A 199 -88.11 -25.33 14.52
C GLY A 199 -86.87 -26.08 15.01
N ALA A 200 -87.06 -27.37 15.42
CA ALA A 200 -85.95 -28.22 15.85
C ALA A 200 -84.91 -28.53 14.70
N ALA A 201 -85.45 -28.79 13.49
CA ALA A 201 -84.60 -29.00 12.30
C ALA A 201 -83.75 -27.75 11.96
N SER A 202 -84.36 -26.57 12.04
CA SER A 202 -83.66 -25.30 11.86
C SER A 202 -82.58 -25.10 12.92
N GLN A 203 -82.81 -25.50 14.16
CA GLN A 203 -81.86 -25.46 15.26
C GLN A 203 -80.64 -26.39 15.00
N VAL A 204 -80.91 -27.63 14.53
CA VAL A 204 -79.81 -28.56 14.11
C VAL A 204 -78.98 -27.96 13.04
N LEU A 205 -79.56 -27.34 11.99
CA LEU A 205 -78.81 -26.70 10.93
C LEU A 205 -77.91 -25.58 11.47
N SER A 206 -78.45 -24.76 12.40
CA SER A 206 -77.71 -23.69 13.05
C SER A 206 -76.49 -24.21 13.82
N PHE A 207 -76.65 -25.22 14.68
CA PHE A 207 -75.55 -25.80 15.43
C PHE A 207 -74.58 -26.60 14.55
N GLN A 208 -75.07 -27.23 13.48
CA GLN A 208 -74.19 -27.88 12.49
C GLN A 208 -73.25 -26.86 11.85
N ARG A 209 -73.74 -25.69 11.41
CA ARG A 209 -72.94 -24.63 10.86
C ARG A 209 -71.94 -24.08 11.88
N THR A 210 -72.32 -23.93 13.12
CA THR A 210 -71.40 -23.50 14.20
C THR A 210 -70.28 -24.50 14.42
N TYR A 211 -70.62 -25.83 14.49
CA TYR A 211 -69.65 -26.90 14.64
C TYR A 211 -68.67 -26.93 13.46
N ASP A 212 -69.17 -26.79 12.21
CA ASP A 212 -68.35 -26.78 11.01
C ASP A 212 -67.37 -25.58 11.01
N LEU A 213 -67.81 -24.38 11.42
CA LEU A 213 -66.99 -23.20 11.55
C LEU A 213 -65.90 -23.37 12.60
N VAL A 214 -66.24 -23.87 13.79
CA VAL A 214 -65.25 -24.10 14.85
C VAL A 214 -64.25 -25.16 14.45
N LYS A 215 -64.71 -26.23 13.76
CA LYS A 215 -63.81 -27.28 13.23
C LYS A 215 -62.95 -26.81 12.10
N LEU A 216 -63.38 -25.90 11.21
CA LEU A 216 -62.61 -25.33 10.12
C LEU A 216 -61.48 -24.47 10.65
N GLY A 217 -61.68 -23.80 11.79
CA GLY A 217 -60.66 -22.92 12.40
C GLY A 217 -60.45 -21.59 11.69
N PRO A 218 -59.34 -20.93 11.93
CA PRO A 218 -58.97 -19.65 11.31
C PRO A 218 -58.87 -19.75 9.79
N ARG A 219 -59.11 -18.64 9.13
CA ARG A 219 -58.96 -18.56 7.67
C ARG A 219 -57.49 -18.66 7.26
N LYS A 220 -57.26 -19.18 6.06
CA LYS A 220 -55.92 -19.27 5.51
C LYS A 220 -55.24 -17.90 5.44
N GLU A 221 -55.99 -16.86 5.06
CA GLU A 221 -55.53 -15.49 4.96
C GLU A 221 -55.07 -14.93 6.32
N ASP A 222 -55.72 -15.33 7.43
CA ASP A 222 -55.34 -14.92 8.78
C ASP A 222 -54.00 -15.57 9.18
N ILE A 223 -53.82 -16.86 8.82
CA ILE A 223 -52.57 -17.60 9.04
C ILE A 223 -51.43 -17.01 8.17
N ASP A 224 -51.72 -16.75 6.91
CA ASP A 224 -50.73 -16.16 5.99
C ASP A 224 -50.35 -14.73 6.40
N GLY A 225 -51.29 -13.94 6.91
CA GLY A 225 -51.04 -12.64 7.52
C GLY A 225 -50.16 -12.74 8.77
N ALA A 226 -50.45 -13.69 9.67
CA ALA A 226 -49.60 -13.93 10.84
C ALA A 226 -48.20 -14.39 10.46
N ARG A 227 -48.07 -15.21 9.41
CA ARG A 227 -46.74 -15.61 8.86
C ARG A 227 -45.99 -14.42 8.32
N GLY A 228 -46.63 -13.51 7.59
CA GLY A 228 -46.02 -12.27 7.09
C GLY A 228 -45.44 -11.40 8.21
N LEU A 229 -46.16 -11.28 9.33
CA LEU A 229 -45.68 -10.56 10.51
C LEU A 229 -44.44 -11.21 11.14
N VAL A 230 -44.40 -12.55 11.19
CA VAL A 230 -43.22 -13.29 11.67
C VAL A 230 -41.99 -13.02 10.77
N GLU A 231 -42.17 -13.06 9.44
CA GLU A 231 -41.08 -12.75 8.50
C GLU A 231 -40.62 -11.30 8.62
N GLN A 232 -41.53 -10.36 8.84
CA GLN A 232 -41.17 -8.97 9.14
C GLN A 232 -40.32 -8.85 10.43
N ALA A 233 -40.70 -9.54 11.49
CA ALA A 233 -39.97 -9.54 12.76
C ALA A 233 -38.61 -10.20 12.64
N LYS A 234 -38.45 -11.27 11.84
CA LYS A 234 -37.15 -11.86 11.51
C LYS A 234 -36.26 -10.87 10.80
N GLY A 235 -36.80 -10.09 9.86
CA GLY A 235 -36.07 -9.02 9.20
C GLY A 235 -35.59 -7.93 10.19
N GLN A 236 -36.41 -7.57 11.16
CA GLN A 236 -36.06 -6.63 12.22
C GLN A 236 -34.96 -7.18 13.13
N LEU A 237 -35.01 -8.47 13.50
CA LEU A 237 -33.97 -9.13 14.27
C LEU A 237 -32.66 -9.16 13.51
N ALA A 238 -32.66 -9.57 12.25
CA ALA A 238 -31.47 -9.60 11.40
C ALA A 238 -30.82 -8.22 11.25
N LEU A 239 -31.61 -7.15 11.16
CA LEU A 239 -31.12 -5.78 11.15
C LEU A 239 -30.39 -5.44 12.46
N ALA A 240 -31.02 -5.73 13.60
CA ALA A 240 -30.43 -5.48 14.93
C ALA A 240 -29.15 -6.29 15.16
N GLU A 241 -29.11 -7.54 14.74
CA GLU A 241 -27.90 -8.39 14.80
C GLU A 241 -26.78 -7.86 13.92
N THR A 242 -27.10 -7.33 12.72
CA THR A 242 -26.12 -6.70 11.83
C THR A 242 -25.54 -5.45 12.48
N GLN A 243 -26.37 -4.61 13.07
CA GLN A 243 -25.93 -3.40 13.78
C GLN A 243 -25.04 -3.75 14.97
N LEU A 244 -25.36 -4.80 15.72
CA LEU A 244 -24.50 -5.30 16.79
C LEU A 244 -23.17 -5.83 16.25
N ALA A 245 -23.19 -6.57 15.14
CA ALA A 245 -21.95 -7.06 14.51
C ALA A 245 -21.08 -5.90 14.00
N ASP A 246 -21.68 -4.83 13.50
CA ASP A 246 -21.00 -3.64 13.00
C ASP A 246 -20.39 -2.76 14.11
N THR A 247 -20.66 -3.06 15.41
CA THR A 247 -19.94 -2.43 16.54
C THR A 247 -18.48 -2.88 16.62
N ILE A 248 -18.13 -3.97 15.96
CA ILE A 248 -16.76 -4.50 15.90
C ILE A 248 -16.19 -4.20 14.52
N ILE A 249 -15.24 -3.28 14.46
CA ILE A 249 -14.55 -2.92 13.22
C ILE A 249 -13.43 -3.91 12.98
N ARG A 250 -13.49 -4.63 11.86
CA ARG A 250 -12.56 -5.69 11.47
C ARG A 250 -11.80 -5.32 10.21
N ALA A 251 -10.57 -5.86 10.07
CA ALA A 251 -9.78 -5.71 8.86
C ALA A 251 -10.44 -6.47 7.68
N PRO A 252 -10.77 -5.82 6.56
CA PRO A 252 -11.33 -6.47 5.38
C PRO A 252 -10.30 -7.31 4.61
N VAL A 253 -9.02 -6.93 4.72
CA VAL A 253 -7.86 -7.60 4.11
C VAL A 253 -6.70 -7.62 5.08
N SER A 254 -5.73 -8.48 4.84
CA SER A 254 -4.46 -8.45 5.58
C SER A 254 -3.60 -7.27 5.10
N GLY A 255 -2.90 -6.61 6.02
CA GLY A 255 -2.07 -5.45 5.71
C GLY A 255 -1.40 -4.85 6.94
N THR A 256 -0.97 -3.61 6.81
CA THR A 256 -0.34 -2.83 7.89
C THR A 256 -1.17 -1.58 8.18
N ILE A 257 -1.35 -1.26 9.44
CA ILE A 257 -2.05 -0.05 9.88
C ILE A 257 -1.18 1.17 9.57
N LEU A 258 -1.66 2.05 8.71
CA LEU A 258 -0.97 3.30 8.40
C LEU A 258 -1.26 4.38 9.44
N GLU A 259 -2.53 4.51 9.81
CA GLU A 259 -2.98 5.51 10.77
C GLU A 259 -4.11 4.97 11.64
N ARG A 260 -4.13 5.40 12.88
CA ARG A 260 -5.22 5.22 13.84
C ARG A 260 -5.74 6.60 14.22
N ASN A 261 -6.99 6.87 13.88
CA ASN A 261 -7.59 8.20 14.01
C ASN A 261 -8.55 8.32 15.19
N VAL A 262 -8.65 7.29 16.03
CA VAL A 262 -9.54 7.26 17.18
C VAL A 262 -8.80 6.90 18.45
N GLU A 263 -9.30 7.41 19.58
CA GLU A 263 -8.80 7.12 20.92
C GLU A 263 -9.84 6.39 21.77
N LEU A 264 -9.38 5.71 22.81
CA LEU A 264 -10.26 5.04 23.78
C LEU A 264 -11.19 6.05 24.42
N GLY A 265 -12.50 5.77 24.40
CA GLY A 265 -13.50 6.66 24.95
C GLY A 265 -13.99 7.77 23.99
N GLU A 266 -13.42 7.87 22.79
CA GLU A 266 -13.87 8.81 21.75
C GLU A 266 -15.17 8.33 21.11
N PHE A 267 -16.03 9.26 20.70
CA PHE A 267 -17.30 8.96 20.05
C PHE A 267 -17.13 8.96 18.53
N VAL A 268 -17.50 7.84 17.88
CA VAL A 268 -17.44 7.64 16.44
C VAL A 268 -18.83 7.73 15.83
N THR A 269 -18.95 8.41 14.69
CA THR A 269 -20.19 8.59 13.96
C THR A 269 -20.14 7.90 12.59
N THR A 270 -21.31 7.59 12.04
CA THR A 270 -21.47 7.11 10.67
C THR A 270 -21.44 8.28 9.69
N GLY A 271 -20.44 8.34 8.82
CA GLY A 271 -20.39 9.33 7.76
C GLY A 271 -19.05 10.04 7.66
N MET A 272 -18.75 10.53 6.46
CA MET A 272 -17.60 11.40 6.24
C MET A 272 -17.79 12.68 7.06
N ALA A 273 -16.72 13.08 7.72
CA ALA A 273 -16.67 14.30 8.50
C ALA A 273 -17.12 15.51 7.67
N GLY A 274 -18.35 15.89 7.89
CA GLY A 274 -18.81 17.23 7.63
C GLY A 274 -18.63 18.01 8.90
N ASP A 275 -17.83 19.07 8.83
CA ASP A 275 -17.75 20.16 9.80
C ASP A 275 -17.18 19.84 11.22
N LYS A 276 -15.94 20.32 11.46
CA LYS A 276 -15.28 20.48 12.77
C LYS A 276 -15.18 19.25 13.67
N GLY A 277 -14.33 18.30 13.28
CA GLY A 277 -13.67 17.40 14.24
C GLY A 277 -14.13 15.94 14.27
N ALA A 278 -15.14 15.53 13.52
CA ALA A 278 -15.44 14.11 13.36
C ALA A 278 -14.54 13.51 12.27
N LYS A 279 -13.68 12.60 12.64
CA LYS A 279 -12.78 11.92 11.72
C LYS A 279 -13.59 10.91 10.87
N GLY A 280 -13.49 11.01 9.55
CA GLY A 280 -14.29 10.20 8.61
C GLY A 280 -13.95 8.72 8.63
N TYR A 281 -12.80 8.34 9.18
CA TYR A 281 -12.38 6.95 9.31
C TYR A 281 -11.71 6.69 10.67
N VAL A 282 -11.80 5.45 11.11
CA VAL A 282 -11.27 4.96 12.38
C VAL A 282 -9.81 4.55 12.24
N VAL A 283 -9.52 3.77 11.18
CA VAL A 283 -8.20 3.20 10.91
C VAL A 283 -7.95 3.22 9.41
N SER A 284 -6.74 3.55 9.01
CA SER A 284 -6.26 3.40 7.63
C SER A 284 -5.34 2.19 7.52
N LEU A 285 -5.58 1.34 6.54
CA LEU A 285 -4.92 0.06 6.30
C LEU A 285 -4.38 -0.01 4.87
N ALA A 286 -3.15 -0.52 4.67
CA ALA A 286 -2.60 -0.79 3.35
C ALA A 286 -1.73 -2.05 3.32
N ASP A 287 -1.58 -2.63 2.14
CA ASP A 287 -0.58 -3.66 1.89
C ASP A 287 0.75 -3.01 1.48
N LEU A 288 1.75 -3.11 2.34
CA LEU A 288 3.09 -2.56 2.09
C LEU A 288 3.95 -3.43 1.15
N ASN A 289 3.46 -4.59 0.72
CA ASN A 289 4.14 -5.40 -0.29
C ASN A 289 3.81 -4.94 -1.72
N ASP A 290 2.73 -4.19 -1.90
CA ASP A 290 2.32 -3.63 -3.19
C ASP A 290 2.40 -2.10 -3.15
N LEU A 291 3.59 -1.59 -3.48
CA LEU A 291 3.90 -0.16 -3.49
C LEU A 291 4.04 0.34 -4.91
N LYS A 292 3.59 1.57 -5.13
CA LYS A 292 3.73 2.32 -6.39
C LYS A 292 4.41 3.65 -6.12
N VAL A 293 5.08 4.19 -7.13
CA VAL A 293 5.53 5.59 -7.11
C VAL A 293 4.56 6.41 -7.94
N GLU A 294 3.98 7.40 -7.32
CA GLU A 294 3.09 8.36 -7.96
C GLU A 294 3.89 9.57 -8.44
N LEU A 295 3.87 9.82 -9.72
CA LEU A 295 4.68 10.83 -10.41
C LEU A 295 3.77 11.81 -11.13
N ASP A 296 4.05 13.10 -10.98
CA ASP A 296 3.44 14.18 -11.77
C ASP A 296 4.36 14.51 -12.96
N ILE A 297 4.09 13.96 -14.14
CA ILE A 297 4.93 14.12 -15.33
C ILE A 297 4.37 15.25 -16.22
N ASN A 298 5.25 16.18 -16.64
CA ASN A 298 4.86 17.25 -17.54
C ASN A 298 4.35 16.68 -18.88
N GLN A 299 3.30 17.29 -19.46
CA GLN A 299 2.68 16.82 -20.69
C GLN A 299 3.66 16.69 -21.87
N ASN A 300 4.69 17.57 -21.96
CA ASN A 300 5.70 17.51 -23.02
C ASN A 300 6.60 16.28 -22.88
N ASP A 301 6.86 15.85 -21.65
CA ASP A 301 7.73 14.69 -21.35
C ASP A 301 6.93 13.39 -21.37
N PHE A 302 5.63 13.46 -21.06
CA PHE A 302 4.73 12.32 -21.14
C PHE A 302 4.69 11.68 -22.54
N ALA A 303 4.78 12.48 -23.60
CA ALA A 303 4.81 11.99 -24.99
C ALA A 303 6.02 11.08 -25.31
N LYS A 304 7.05 11.08 -24.45
CA LYS A 304 8.26 10.25 -24.62
C LYS A 304 8.13 8.87 -23.97
N LEU A 305 7.06 8.65 -23.17
CA LEU A 305 6.87 7.42 -22.40
C LEU A 305 5.99 6.42 -23.15
N SER A 306 6.32 5.15 -23.03
CA SER A 306 5.49 4.03 -23.47
C SER A 306 4.65 3.50 -22.29
N PRO A 307 3.45 2.96 -22.51
CA PRO A 307 2.55 2.49 -21.45
C PRO A 307 3.13 1.42 -20.51
N THR A 308 4.12 0.66 -20.98
CA THR A 308 4.79 -0.41 -20.21
C THR A 308 6.27 -0.13 -19.98
N GLN A 309 6.65 1.16 -19.95
CA GLN A 309 8.03 1.58 -19.80
C GLN A 309 8.61 1.09 -18.48
N LYS A 310 9.82 0.55 -18.56
CA LYS A 310 10.61 0.18 -17.37
C LYS A 310 11.33 1.39 -16.82
N GLY A 311 11.47 1.45 -15.50
CA GLY A 311 12.20 2.49 -14.82
C GLY A 311 12.98 1.93 -13.63
N ILE A 312 13.99 2.66 -13.20
CA ILE A 312 14.71 2.39 -11.96
C ILE A 312 14.22 3.41 -10.93
N VAL A 313 13.67 2.89 -9.85
CA VAL A 313 13.20 3.68 -8.72
C VAL A 313 14.31 3.80 -7.69
N THR A 314 14.60 5.01 -7.25
CA THR A 314 15.52 5.33 -6.16
C THR A 314 14.82 6.24 -5.16
N THR A 315 15.12 6.10 -3.87
CA THR A 315 14.56 6.94 -2.82
C THR A 315 15.63 7.86 -2.25
N ASP A 316 15.24 9.06 -1.83
CA ASP A 316 16.18 10.01 -1.22
C ASP A 316 16.75 9.48 0.10
N ALA A 317 15.96 8.67 0.83
CA ALA A 317 16.39 8.06 2.09
C ALA A 317 17.44 6.95 1.92
N PHE A 318 17.43 6.24 0.78
CA PHE A 318 18.33 5.12 0.48
C PHE A 318 18.84 5.20 -0.98
N PRO A 319 19.73 6.15 -1.30
CA PRO A 319 20.17 6.40 -2.69
C PRO A 319 20.97 5.23 -3.29
N ASP A 320 21.57 4.40 -2.45
CA ASP A 320 22.35 3.22 -2.89
C ASP A 320 21.46 2.04 -3.30
N ARG A 321 20.15 2.08 -2.97
CA ARG A 321 19.20 1.03 -3.31
C ARG A 321 18.44 1.40 -4.56
N LYS A 322 18.43 0.47 -5.51
CA LYS A 322 17.71 0.61 -6.77
C LYS A 322 16.64 -0.47 -6.86
N TYR A 323 15.44 -0.07 -7.21
CA TYR A 323 14.31 -0.97 -7.38
C TYR A 323 13.83 -0.93 -8.82
N ASP A 324 13.54 -2.09 -9.39
CA ASP A 324 12.95 -2.16 -10.71
C ASP A 324 11.48 -1.75 -10.64
N GLY A 325 11.08 -0.84 -11.51
CA GLY A 325 9.73 -0.36 -11.66
C GLY A 325 9.21 -0.49 -13.08
N ILE A 326 7.90 -0.59 -13.21
CA ILE A 326 7.20 -0.59 -14.48
C ILE A 326 5.99 0.33 -14.39
N ILE A 327 5.67 1.07 -15.46
CA ILE A 327 4.44 1.85 -15.51
C ILE A 327 3.26 0.88 -15.41
N ASP A 328 2.41 1.10 -14.41
CA ASP A 328 1.24 0.29 -14.12
C ASP A 328 -0.06 1.02 -14.50
N GLU A 329 -0.11 2.30 -14.17
CA GLU A 329 -1.30 3.12 -14.37
C GLU A 329 -0.91 4.51 -14.87
N VAL A 330 -1.66 5.01 -15.85
CA VAL A 330 -1.59 6.39 -16.32
C VAL A 330 -2.95 7.01 -16.11
N SER A 331 -3.00 8.15 -15.43
CA SER A 331 -4.26 8.86 -15.22
C SER A 331 -4.91 9.23 -16.55
N PRO A 332 -6.21 8.94 -16.74
CA PRO A 332 -6.94 9.35 -17.94
C PRO A 332 -7.16 10.86 -18.00
N GLU A 333 -6.98 11.56 -16.86
CA GLU A 333 -7.14 13.01 -16.76
C GLU A 333 -5.80 13.68 -16.48
N ALA A 334 -5.55 14.79 -17.17
CA ALA A 334 -4.40 15.64 -16.91
C ALA A 334 -4.77 16.73 -15.90
N ASN A 335 -3.85 17.04 -14.99
CA ASN A 335 -4.00 18.15 -14.06
C ASN A 335 -3.78 19.48 -14.83
N ARG A 336 -4.87 20.21 -15.06
CA ARG A 336 -4.83 21.46 -15.81
C ARG A 336 -4.04 22.57 -15.11
N GLN A 337 -4.05 22.60 -13.78
CA GLN A 337 -3.35 23.64 -13.00
C GLN A 337 -1.83 23.48 -13.06
N LYS A 338 -1.37 22.23 -13.02
CA LYS A 338 0.06 21.89 -13.05
C LYS A 338 0.57 21.57 -14.46
N ALA A 339 -0.30 21.39 -15.45
CA ALA A 339 0.01 20.89 -16.78
C ALA A 339 0.75 19.54 -16.75
N THR A 340 0.36 18.65 -15.84
CA THR A 340 0.98 17.33 -15.62
C THR A 340 -0.03 16.21 -15.82
N VAL A 341 0.50 15.02 -16.15
CA VAL A 341 -0.24 13.75 -16.15
C VAL A 341 0.31 12.91 -15.03
N GLN A 342 -0.57 12.37 -14.19
CA GLN A 342 -0.19 11.48 -13.11
C GLN A 342 0.11 10.08 -13.66
N VAL A 343 1.27 9.56 -13.33
CA VAL A 343 1.72 8.21 -13.71
C VAL A 343 2.10 7.44 -12.46
N LYS A 344 1.57 6.22 -12.33
CA LYS A 344 1.93 5.32 -11.22
C LYS A 344 2.84 4.22 -11.74
N VAL A 345 3.98 4.10 -11.12
CA VAL A 345 5.00 3.10 -11.42
C VAL A 345 4.99 2.06 -10.31
N LYS A 346 4.66 0.81 -10.65
CA LYS A 346 4.69 -0.31 -9.71
C LYS A 346 6.12 -0.72 -9.42
N ILE A 347 6.46 -0.88 -8.13
CA ILE A 347 7.75 -1.41 -7.67
C ILE A 347 7.66 -2.92 -7.66
N LEU A 348 8.51 -3.61 -8.43
CA LEU A 348 8.40 -5.07 -8.62
C LEU A 348 8.81 -5.87 -7.38
N HIS A 349 9.75 -5.39 -6.60
CA HIS A 349 10.27 -6.04 -5.39
C HIS A 349 10.40 -5.01 -4.26
N ALA A 350 9.26 -4.64 -3.68
CA ALA A 350 9.24 -3.77 -2.51
C ALA A 350 9.85 -4.49 -1.30
N ASP A 351 10.63 -3.78 -0.51
CA ASP A 351 11.24 -4.28 0.72
C ASP A 351 10.82 -3.44 1.95
N GLN A 352 11.26 -3.87 3.14
CA GLN A 352 10.91 -3.22 4.39
C GLN A 352 11.47 -1.80 4.57
N TYR A 353 12.35 -1.33 3.68
CA TYR A 353 12.94 0.01 3.72
C TYR A 353 12.05 1.04 3.01
N LEU A 354 11.17 0.57 2.12
CA LEU A 354 10.22 1.43 1.44
C LEU A 354 8.98 1.65 2.32
N ARG A 355 8.56 2.92 2.41
CA ARG A 355 7.35 3.30 3.14
C ARG A 355 6.53 4.27 2.30
N PRO A 356 5.20 4.24 2.41
CA PRO A 356 4.36 5.29 1.85
C PRO A 356 4.82 6.68 2.30
N GLU A 357 4.58 7.69 1.48
CA GLU A 357 4.95 9.11 1.65
C GLU A 357 6.46 9.40 1.55
N MET A 358 7.32 8.42 1.24
CA MET A 358 8.72 8.70 0.94
C MET A 358 8.88 9.30 -0.46
N ASN A 359 9.78 10.29 -0.57
CA ASN A 359 10.22 10.81 -1.86
C ASN A 359 10.95 9.73 -2.66
N ALA A 360 10.61 9.63 -3.92
CA ALA A 360 11.26 8.72 -4.85
C ALA A 360 11.48 9.38 -6.20
N SER A 361 12.55 8.99 -6.86
CA SER A 361 12.89 9.38 -8.23
C SER A 361 12.84 8.15 -9.12
N VAL A 362 12.22 8.27 -10.29
CA VAL A 362 12.17 7.22 -11.29
C VAL A 362 12.90 7.64 -12.53
N ALA A 363 13.95 6.88 -12.88
CA ALA A 363 14.66 7.00 -14.12
C ALA A 363 14.05 6.04 -15.16
N PHE A 364 13.32 6.56 -16.13
CA PHE A 364 12.73 5.76 -17.20
C PHE A 364 13.79 5.40 -18.22
N LEU A 365 13.90 4.11 -18.55
CA LEU A 365 14.90 3.56 -19.44
C LEU A 365 14.35 3.46 -20.86
N SER A 366 15.19 3.71 -21.86
CA SER A 366 14.85 3.41 -23.25
C SER A 366 14.51 1.93 -23.42
N ASP A 367 13.45 1.61 -24.17
CA ASP A 367 13.21 0.23 -24.61
C ASP A 367 14.37 -0.18 -25.53
N ALA A 368 15.43 -0.71 -24.93
CA ALA A 368 16.54 -1.25 -25.67
C ALA A 368 16.00 -2.42 -26.51
N LYS A 369 15.94 -2.21 -27.83
CA LYS A 369 15.81 -3.30 -28.78
C LYS A 369 16.82 -4.37 -28.37
N PRO A 370 16.43 -5.63 -28.17
CA PRO A 370 17.39 -6.65 -27.76
C PRO A 370 18.57 -6.62 -28.74
N ALA A 371 19.76 -6.24 -28.24
CA ALA A 371 20.97 -6.27 -29.00
C ALA A 371 21.08 -7.67 -29.61
N SER A 372 21.09 -7.74 -30.93
CA SER A 372 21.31 -8.96 -31.69
C SER A 372 22.44 -9.76 -31.04
N LYS A 373 22.21 -11.05 -30.80
CA LYS A 373 23.17 -12.00 -30.22
C LYS A 373 24.49 -12.17 -31.03
N THR A 374 24.91 -11.15 -31.79
CA THR A 374 26.07 -11.24 -32.70
C THR A 374 27.32 -10.55 -32.17
N ASP A 375 27.28 -9.85 -30.99
CA ASP A 375 28.47 -9.19 -30.43
C ASP A 375 28.86 -9.75 -29.05
N ALA A 376 28.98 -11.08 -28.94
CA ALA A 376 29.47 -11.75 -27.73
C ALA A 376 31.02 -11.69 -27.57
N ALA A 377 31.68 -10.65 -28.09
CA ALA A 377 33.12 -10.42 -27.91
C ALA A 377 33.47 -8.94 -27.88
N ALA A 378 32.65 -8.11 -27.23
CA ALA A 378 33.07 -6.71 -26.99
C ALA A 378 34.13 -6.71 -25.91
N LYS A 379 35.39 -6.37 -26.30
CA LYS A 379 36.50 -6.08 -25.37
C LYS A 379 36.06 -4.98 -24.40
N PRO A 380 36.45 -5.05 -23.12
CA PRO A 380 36.11 -4.02 -22.15
C PRO A 380 36.51 -2.65 -22.66
N SER A 381 35.57 -1.74 -22.78
CA SER A 381 35.87 -0.37 -23.20
C SER A 381 36.23 0.48 -22.00
N ILE A 382 37.31 1.27 -22.13
CA ILE A 382 37.82 2.17 -21.09
C ILE A 382 37.46 3.60 -21.48
N VAL A 383 36.79 4.35 -20.59
CA VAL A 383 36.50 5.76 -20.83
C VAL A 383 37.56 6.61 -20.13
N VAL A 384 38.23 7.45 -20.90
CA VAL A 384 39.28 8.36 -20.39
C VAL A 384 38.89 9.82 -20.64
N PRO A 385 39.32 10.77 -19.79
CA PRO A 385 39.10 12.19 -20.05
C PRO A 385 39.71 12.61 -21.42
N SER A 386 39.00 13.41 -22.19
CA SER A 386 39.47 13.87 -23.49
C SER A 386 40.82 14.65 -23.41
N SER A 387 41.09 15.27 -22.26
CA SER A 387 42.33 15.97 -21.96
C SER A 387 43.55 15.05 -21.75
N ALA A 388 43.39 13.75 -21.66
CA ALA A 388 44.46 12.76 -21.54
C ALA A 388 44.91 12.19 -22.90
N VAL A 389 44.16 12.45 -23.97
CA VAL A 389 44.42 11.93 -25.30
C VAL A 389 45.08 13.01 -26.14
N HIS A 390 46.32 12.77 -26.57
CA HIS A 390 47.08 13.68 -27.44
C HIS A 390 47.49 12.95 -28.71
N SER A 391 47.07 13.43 -29.86
CA SER A 391 47.46 12.88 -31.18
C SER A 391 47.29 11.35 -31.30
N GLY A 392 46.23 10.77 -30.68
CA GLY A 392 45.94 9.33 -30.70
C GLY A 392 46.85 8.50 -29.77
N SER A 393 47.54 9.14 -28.84
CA SER A 393 48.37 8.47 -27.82
C SER A 393 47.99 8.99 -26.43
N VAL A 394 48.22 8.16 -25.42
CA VAL A 394 48.04 8.47 -23.99
C VAL A 394 49.30 8.11 -23.21
N PHE A 395 49.57 8.80 -22.12
CA PHE A 395 50.67 8.47 -21.22
C PHE A 395 50.15 7.77 -19.98
N VAL A 396 50.70 6.56 -19.70
CA VAL A 396 50.44 5.82 -18.46
C VAL A 396 51.69 5.82 -17.58
N ILE A 397 51.52 5.75 -16.29
CA ILE A 397 52.63 5.64 -15.35
C ILE A 397 52.96 4.16 -15.12
N ALA A 398 54.17 3.77 -15.49
CA ALA A 398 54.72 2.47 -15.16
C ALA A 398 56.09 2.67 -14.47
N ASP A 399 56.26 2.13 -13.26
CA ASP A 399 57.47 2.20 -12.44
C ASP A 399 58.02 3.65 -12.25
N GLY A 400 57.07 4.62 -12.08
CA GLY A 400 57.44 6.03 -11.87
C GLY A 400 57.94 6.77 -13.13
N ARG A 401 57.66 6.21 -14.31
CA ARG A 401 58.01 6.80 -15.61
C ARG A 401 56.78 6.91 -16.50
N ALA A 402 56.70 7.93 -17.32
CA ALA A 402 55.69 8.08 -18.34
C ALA A 402 55.93 7.12 -19.52
N VAL A 403 54.98 6.29 -19.85
CA VAL A 403 55.03 5.39 -21.00
C VAL A 403 53.94 5.78 -21.99
N GLY A 404 54.35 6.20 -23.18
CA GLY A 404 53.42 6.56 -24.27
C GLY A 404 52.84 5.34 -24.93
N ARG A 405 51.53 5.23 -24.99
CA ARG A 405 50.80 4.15 -25.68
C ARG A 405 49.87 4.69 -26.75
N THR A 406 49.93 4.12 -27.92
CA THR A 406 49.01 4.43 -29.01
C THR A 406 47.65 3.76 -28.71
N VAL A 407 46.58 4.50 -28.80
CA VAL A 407 45.25 4.04 -28.48
C VAL A 407 44.28 4.27 -29.64
N LYS A 408 43.31 3.36 -29.78
CA LYS A 408 42.20 3.54 -30.73
C LYS A 408 41.05 4.24 -30.03
N THR A 409 40.82 5.50 -30.43
CA THR A 409 39.74 6.33 -29.89
C THR A 409 38.42 6.02 -30.57
N GLY A 410 37.33 5.91 -29.79
CA GLY A 410 35.95 5.71 -30.24
C GLY A 410 35.08 6.95 -30.01
N ALA A 411 33.79 6.73 -29.72
CA ALA A 411 32.83 7.80 -29.48
C ALA A 411 33.13 8.60 -28.22
N THR A 412 32.72 9.86 -28.17
CA THR A 412 32.76 10.69 -26.95
C THR A 412 31.62 10.30 -26.01
N SER A 413 31.91 10.15 -24.71
CA SER A 413 30.96 9.83 -23.66
C SER A 413 31.08 10.84 -22.52
N PRO A 414 29.98 11.31 -21.92
CA PRO A 414 30.06 12.21 -20.76
C PRO A 414 30.62 11.46 -19.53
N LEU A 415 31.55 12.09 -18.82
CA LEU A 415 32.10 11.64 -17.54
C LEU A 415 31.39 12.34 -16.37
N SER A 416 31.35 11.70 -15.20
CA SER A 416 30.85 12.31 -13.97
C SER A 416 31.53 13.65 -13.69
N GLY A 417 30.76 14.71 -13.40
CA GLY A 417 31.27 16.06 -13.16
C GLY A 417 31.35 16.98 -14.40
N GLY A 418 30.59 16.67 -15.49
CA GLY A 418 30.48 17.57 -16.67
C GLY A 418 31.67 17.58 -17.58
N ARG A 419 32.62 16.65 -17.44
CA ARG A 419 33.82 16.51 -18.32
C ARG A 419 33.48 15.60 -19.50
N GLN A 420 34.05 15.91 -20.67
CA GLN A 420 33.95 15.02 -21.82
C GLN A 420 35.00 13.91 -21.74
N GLY A 421 34.57 12.67 -21.95
CA GLY A 421 35.41 11.49 -22.05
C GLY A 421 35.45 10.94 -23.47
N VAL A 422 36.47 10.18 -23.78
CA VAL A 422 36.67 9.45 -25.04
C VAL A 422 36.75 7.97 -24.71
N VAL A 423 35.96 7.16 -25.40
CA VAL A 423 35.97 5.69 -25.26
C VAL A 423 37.23 5.17 -25.98
N ILE A 424 38.07 4.41 -25.29
CA ILE A 424 39.24 3.72 -25.87
C ILE A 424 38.86 2.26 -26.06
N SER A 425 38.92 1.78 -27.29
CA SER A 425 38.61 0.41 -27.67
C SER A 425 39.77 -0.56 -27.68
N ASP A 426 41.04 -0.02 -27.77
CA ASP A 426 42.25 -0.83 -27.76
C ASP A 426 43.46 -0.01 -27.30
N GLY A 427 44.41 -0.60 -26.59
CA GLY A 427 45.65 0.03 -26.18
C GLY A 427 45.82 0.31 -24.67
N LEU A 428 44.77 0.15 -23.83
CA LEU A 428 44.84 0.31 -22.38
C LEU A 428 44.30 -0.94 -21.65
N ILE A 429 44.87 -1.16 -20.46
CA ILE A 429 44.44 -2.23 -19.53
C ILE A 429 43.85 -1.53 -18.31
N GLY A 430 42.66 -1.96 -17.85
CA GLY A 430 42.01 -1.39 -16.66
C GLY A 430 42.90 -1.50 -15.41
N GLY A 431 42.89 -0.44 -14.58
CA GLY A 431 43.70 -0.37 -13.34
C GLY A 431 45.02 0.42 -13.48
N GLU A 432 45.36 0.93 -14.68
CA GLU A 432 46.53 1.75 -14.92
C GLU A 432 46.29 3.22 -14.51
N ASP A 433 47.37 3.89 -14.10
CA ASP A 433 47.36 5.31 -13.74
C ASP A 433 47.65 6.14 -14.98
N LEU A 434 46.67 6.90 -15.47
CA LEU A 434 46.70 7.70 -16.67
C LEU A 434 47.04 9.15 -16.36
N ILE A 435 47.97 9.74 -17.12
CA ILE A 435 48.33 11.15 -17.01
C ILE A 435 47.30 12.01 -17.73
N VAL A 436 46.69 12.95 -16.98
CA VAL A 436 45.74 13.93 -17.51
C VAL A 436 46.47 15.24 -17.74
N ASN A 437 46.23 15.89 -18.88
CA ASN A 437 46.93 17.13 -19.29
C ASN A 437 48.47 16.96 -19.30
N PRO A 438 49.04 16.01 -20.08
CA PRO A 438 50.53 15.87 -20.14
C PRO A 438 51.17 17.17 -20.63
N PRO A 439 52.27 17.63 -19.98
CA PRO A 439 53.03 18.77 -20.46
C PRO A 439 53.53 18.53 -21.89
N ALA A 440 53.62 19.61 -22.70
CA ALA A 440 54.00 19.50 -24.12
C ALA A 440 55.41 18.95 -24.37
N ASP A 441 56.26 18.98 -23.38
CA ASP A 441 57.65 18.51 -23.38
C ASP A 441 57.84 17.10 -22.80
N LEU A 442 56.78 16.46 -22.31
CA LEU A 442 56.84 15.12 -21.75
C LEU A 442 57.15 14.07 -22.84
N LYS A 443 58.23 13.32 -22.64
CA LYS A 443 58.66 12.26 -23.55
C LYS A 443 58.48 10.88 -22.93
N ASP A 444 58.41 9.88 -23.79
CA ASP A 444 58.40 8.49 -23.38
C ASP A 444 59.67 8.14 -22.56
N GLY A 445 59.47 7.57 -21.37
CA GLY A 445 60.56 7.24 -20.44
C GLY A 445 60.89 8.31 -19.39
N ASP A 446 60.31 9.50 -19.45
CA ASP A 446 60.57 10.57 -18.47
C ASP A 446 60.07 10.19 -17.07
N ARG A 447 60.84 10.60 -16.05
CA ARG A 447 60.41 10.38 -14.66
C ARG A 447 59.31 11.35 -14.29
N VAL A 448 58.22 10.79 -13.78
CA VAL A 448 57.02 11.54 -13.36
C VAL A 448 56.73 11.29 -11.91
N LYS A 449 56.16 12.30 -11.26
CA LYS A 449 55.67 12.21 -9.88
C LYS A 449 54.24 12.72 -9.86
N GLN A 450 53.39 11.96 -9.18
CA GLN A 450 51.99 12.34 -8.96
C GLN A 450 51.94 13.58 -8.06
N LYS A 451 51.16 14.56 -8.48
CA LYS A 451 50.97 15.82 -7.76
C LYS A 451 49.99 15.64 -6.61
#